data_c4d53ce40f2780e9886d51c9dd2b2d42
#
_entry.id   c4d53ce40f2780e9886d51c9dd2b2d42
#
_cell.length_a   1.000
_cell.length_b   1.000
_cell.length_c   1.000
_cell.angle_alpha   90.00
_cell.angle_beta   90.00
_cell.angle_gamma   90.00
#
_symmetry.space_group_name_H-M   'P 1'
#
loop_
_entity.id
_entity.type
_entity.pdbx_description
1 polymer ?
#
loop_
_entity_poly.entity_id
_entity_poly.type
_entity_poly.pdbx_seq_one_letter_code
_entity_poly.pdbx_strand_id
1 'polypeptide(L)'
;MNLTPEQEREIAEAMKEVADKGMLVAAGFAAFRIIALNNSIDRDKIADMHTAYMAGAEHLFTTLMSILDEGDEPTEKDTDRIELIYQELQAWRAKMVEQHGWVAR
;
A
#
# COMPACT_ATOMS: atom_id res chain seq x y z
N MET A 1 -12.08 -2.43 12.95
CA MET A 1 -11.45 -2.67 14.25
C MET A 1 -10.50 -1.53 14.56
N ASN A 2 -10.66 -0.91 15.70
CA ASN A 2 -9.80 0.19 16.11
C ASN A 2 -8.57 -0.34 16.83
N LEU A 3 -7.42 0.11 16.41
CA LEU A 3 -6.15 -0.25 17.04
C LEU A 3 -5.80 0.75 18.13
N THR A 4 -5.19 0.27 19.21
CA THR A 4 -4.62 1.15 20.22
C THR A 4 -3.35 1.80 19.66
N PRO A 5 -2.91 2.97 20.21
CA PRO A 5 -1.63 3.56 19.78
C PRO A 5 -0.45 2.62 19.92
N GLU A 6 -0.46 1.76 20.94
CA GLU A 6 0.60 0.76 21.14
C GLU A 6 0.59 -0.29 20.03
N GLN A 7 -0.59 -0.78 19.64
CA GLN A 7 -0.74 -1.74 18.55
C GLN A 7 -0.30 -1.13 17.21
N GLU A 8 -0.66 0.13 16.96
CA GLU A 8 -0.22 0.83 15.75
C GLU A 8 1.30 0.94 15.68
N ARG A 9 1.94 1.22 16.81
CA ARG A 9 3.39 1.30 16.90
C ARG A 9 4.05 -0.06 16.63
N GLU A 10 3.51 -1.13 17.21
CA GLU A 10 3.99 -2.49 16.98
C GLU A 10 3.90 -2.88 15.50
N ILE A 11 2.79 -2.54 14.84
CA ILE A 11 2.61 -2.78 13.42
C ILE A 11 3.64 -1.99 12.61
N ALA A 12 3.85 -0.72 12.94
CA ALA A 12 4.83 0.11 12.24
C ALA A 12 6.25 -0.44 12.39
N GLU A 13 6.62 -0.90 13.57
CA GLU A 13 7.92 -1.53 13.81
C GLU A 13 8.09 -2.82 12.99
N ALA A 14 7.05 -3.64 12.94
CA ALA A 14 7.05 -4.87 12.13
C ALA A 14 7.21 -4.55 10.65
N MET A 15 6.55 -3.50 10.16
CA MET A 15 6.66 -3.08 8.77
C MET A 15 8.07 -2.57 8.45
N LYS A 16 8.71 -1.87 9.37
CA LYS A 16 10.09 -1.42 9.19
C LYS A 16 11.05 -2.60 9.07
N GLU A 17 10.88 -3.63 9.89
CA GLU A 17 11.69 -4.84 9.80
C GLU A 17 11.53 -5.52 8.44
N VAL A 18 10.30 -5.61 7.95
CA VAL A 18 10.00 -6.20 6.64
C VAL A 18 10.65 -5.37 5.53
N ALA A 19 10.56 -4.04 5.62
CA ALA A 19 11.16 -3.13 4.65
C ALA A 19 12.70 -3.27 4.65
N ASP A 20 13.30 -3.40 5.82
CA ASP A 20 14.74 -3.55 5.96
C ASP A 20 15.25 -4.86 5.31
N LYS A 21 14.38 -5.86 5.24
CA LYS A 21 14.68 -7.13 4.57
C LYS A 21 14.39 -7.10 3.07
N GLY A 22 13.91 -5.97 2.56
CA GLY A 22 13.56 -5.84 1.13
C GLY A 22 12.30 -6.58 0.73
N MET A 23 11.38 -6.80 1.66
CA MET A 23 10.18 -7.62 1.43
C MET A 23 8.87 -6.87 1.67
N LEU A 24 8.92 -5.53 1.74
CA LEU A 24 7.73 -4.75 2.08
C LEU A 24 6.58 -4.95 1.08
N VAL A 25 6.89 -4.94 -0.21
CA VAL A 25 5.84 -5.06 -1.26
C VAL A 25 5.25 -6.47 -1.24
N ALA A 26 6.09 -7.50 -1.11
CA ALA A 26 5.64 -8.88 -1.02
C ALA A 26 4.73 -9.11 0.19
N ALA A 27 5.12 -8.56 1.35
CA ALA A 27 4.31 -8.64 2.56
C ALA A 27 2.99 -7.87 2.39
N GLY A 28 3.02 -6.74 1.66
CA GLY A 28 1.83 -5.98 1.33
C GLY A 28 0.83 -6.80 0.50
N PHE A 29 1.32 -7.54 -0.47
CA PHE A 29 0.45 -8.42 -1.26
C PHE A 29 -0.16 -9.53 -0.40
N ALA A 30 0.63 -10.13 0.50
CA ALA A 30 0.12 -11.16 1.40
C ALA A 30 -1.03 -10.63 2.26
N ALA A 31 -0.89 -9.41 2.79
CA ALA A 31 -1.96 -8.77 3.54
C ALA A 31 -3.19 -8.46 2.67
N PHE A 32 -2.96 -7.94 1.46
CA PHE A 32 -4.02 -7.66 0.49
C PHE A 32 -4.81 -8.93 0.16
N ARG A 33 -4.12 -10.05 -0.04
CA ARG A 33 -4.75 -11.33 -0.33
C ARG A 33 -5.70 -11.77 0.79
N ILE A 34 -5.32 -11.54 2.03
CA ILE A 34 -6.16 -11.90 3.19
C ILE A 34 -7.37 -10.97 3.31
N ILE A 35 -7.17 -9.68 3.11
CA ILE A 35 -8.19 -8.64 3.35
C ILE A 35 -9.18 -8.54 2.18
N ALA A 36 -8.67 -8.48 0.97
CA ALA A 36 -9.46 -8.15 -0.22
C ALA A 36 -9.79 -9.36 -1.09
N LEU A 37 -8.96 -10.39 -1.08
CA LEU A 37 -9.15 -11.59 -1.87
C LEU A 37 -9.52 -12.74 -0.94
N ASN A 38 -10.63 -13.38 -1.26
CA ASN A 38 -11.10 -14.52 -0.50
C ASN A 38 -10.22 -15.75 -0.79
N ASN A 39 -10.01 -16.62 0.20
CA ASN A 39 -9.26 -17.87 0.03
C ASN A 39 -9.89 -18.84 -0.98
N SER A 40 -11.11 -18.57 -1.43
CA SER A 40 -11.80 -19.40 -2.44
C SER A 40 -11.41 -19.06 -3.89
N ILE A 41 -10.57 -18.05 -4.11
CA ILE A 41 -10.10 -17.68 -5.44
C ILE A 41 -9.05 -18.69 -5.90
N ASP A 42 -9.14 -19.16 -7.16
CA ASP A 42 -8.23 -20.15 -7.67
C ASP A 42 -6.81 -19.57 -7.88
N ARG A 43 -5.81 -20.47 -7.99
CA ARG A 43 -4.40 -20.10 -8.07
C ARG A 43 -4.05 -19.23 -9.26
N ASP A 44 -4.68 -19.46 -10.42
CA ASP A 44 -4.38 -18.71 -11.62
C ASP A 44 -4.82 -17.26 -11.47
N LYS A 45 -5.99 -17.03 -10.87
CA LYS A 45 -6.47 -15.68 -10.56
C LYS A 45 -5.60 -14.98 -9.52
N ILE A 46 -5.14 -15.72 -8.51
CA ILE A 46 -4.23 -15.16 -7.51
C ILE A 46 -2.91 -14.75 -8.16
N ALA A 47 -2.37 -15.57 -9.07
CA ALA A 47 -1.15 -15.25 -9.81
C ALA A 47 -1.31 -13.98 -10.63
N ASP A 48 -2.44 -13.84 -11.35
CA ASP A 48 -2.73 -12.65 -12.13
C ASP A 48 -2.85 -11.41 -11.23
N MET A 49 -3.51 -11.56 -10.11
CA MET A 49 -3.65 -10.45 -9.15
C MET A 49 -2.33 -10.09 -8.50
N HIS A 50 -1.48 -11.06 -8.22
CA HIS A 50 -0.13 -10.80 -7.74
C HIS A 50 0.67 -9.99 -8.76
N THR A 51 0.63 -10.38 -10.03
CA THR A 51 1.29 -9.67 -11.11
C THR A 51 0.79 -8.23 -11.19
N ALA A 52 -0.53 -8.03 -11.15
CA ALA A 52 -1.12 -6.70 -11.20
C ALA A 52 -0.72 -5.85 -9.99
N TYR A 53 -0.72 -6.45 -8.80
CA TYR A 53 -0.32 -5.75 -7.58
C TYR A 53 1.14 -5.29 -7.65
N MET A 54 2.04 -6.19 -8.03
CA MET A 54 3.46 -5.88 -8.12
C MET A 54 3.74 -4.84 -9.21
N ALA A 55 3.07 -4.97 -10.36
CA ALA A 55 3.21 -4.00 -11.45
C ALA A 55 2.72 -2.61 -11.03
N GLY A 56 1.59 -2.54 -10.32
CA GLY A 56 1.06 -1.29 -9.80
C GLY A 56 1.99 -0.64 -8.78
N ALA A 57 2.54 -1.43 -7.87
CA ALA A 57 3.48 -0.94 -6.87
C ALA A 57 4.77 -0.42 -7.53
N GLU A 58 5.31 -1.17 -8.49
CA GLU A 58 6.50 -0.77 -9.23
C GLU A 58 6.26 0.51 -10.01
N HIS A 59 5.14 0.58 -10.71
CA HIS A 59 4.78 1.76 -11.49
C HIS A 59 4.63 2.99 -10.60
N LEU A 60 3.92 2.88 -9.49
CA LEU A 60 3.75 4.01 -8.57
C LEU A 60 5.08 4.47 -8.00
N PHE A 61 5.92 3.53 -7.56
CA PHE A 61 7.22 3.88 -6.98
C PHE A 61 8.13 4.56 -8.00
N THR A 62 8.23 4.00 -9.20
CA THR A 62 9.04 4.56 -10.27
C THR A 62 8.55 5.95 -10.67
N THR A 63 7.24 6.12 -10.79
CA THR A 63 6.64 7.41 -11.11
C THR A 63 6.92 8.43 -10.00
N LEU A 64 6.73 8.03 -8.74
CA LEU A 64 7.01 8.92 -7.60
C LEU A 64 8.47 9.39 -7.63
N MET A 65 9.41 8.47 -7.80
CA MET A 65 10.82 8.84 -7.87
C MET A 65 11.12 9.80 -9.04
N SER A 66 10.41 9.68 -10.15
CA SER A 66 10.62 10.53 -11.32
C SER A 66 10.08 11.94 -11.16
N ILE A 67 9.08 12.16 -10.30
CA ILE A 67 8.46 13.47 -10.09
C ILE A 67 9.02 14.23 -8.89
N LEU A 68 9.90 13.62 -8.10
CA LEU A 68 10.55 14.32 -6.99
C LEU A 68 11.48 15.41 -7.53
N ASP A 69 11.49 16.54 -6.84
CA ASP A 69 12.40 17.63 -7.19
C ASP A 69 13.85 17.21 -6.94
N GLU A 70 14.77 17.79 -7.72
CA GLU A 70 16.20 17.52 -7.55
C GLU A 70 16.68 18.06 -6.20
N GLY A 71 17.63 17.34 -5.59
CA GLY A 71 18.24 17.72 -4.33
C GLY A 71 18.32 16.55 -3.37
N ASP A 72 19.04 16.76 -2.26
CA ASP A 72 19.26 15.72 -1.26
C ASP A 72 18.09 15.55 -0.30
N GLU A 73 17.22 16.54 -0.21
CA GLU A 73 16.09 16.51 0.70
C GLU A 73 14.77 16.79 -0.02
N PRO A 74 13.66 16.23 0.47
CA PRO A 74 12.34 16.53 -0.10
C PRO A 74 12.01 18.00 0.02
N THR A 75 11.42 18.57 -1.05
CA THR A 75 10.92 19.93 -1.05
C THR A 75 9.50 19.99 -0.50
N GLU A 76 9.00 21.19 -0.23
CA GLU A 76 7.61 21.39 0.17
C GLU A 76 6.65 20.88 -0.90
N LYS A 77 6.98 21.08 -2.20
CA LYS A 77 6.19 20.55 -3.31
C LYS A 77 6.18 19.03 -3.33
N ASP A 78 7.30 18.39 -3.01
CA ASP A 78 7.37 16.93 -2.91
C ASP A 78 6.44 16.41 -1.84
N THR A 79 6.39 17.07 -0.69
CA THR A 79 5.47 16.73 0.39
C THR A 79 4.02 16.88 -0.05
N ASP A 80 3.70 17.96 -0.77
CA ASP A 80 2.35 18.19 -1.29
C ASP A 80 1.95 17.10 -2.29
N ARG A 81 2.87 16.68 -3.18
CA ARG A 81 2.60 15.61 -4.14
C ARG A 81 2.31 14.29 -3.46
N ILE A 82 3.08 13.97 -2.43
CA ILE A 82 2.87 12.74 -1.64
C ILE A 82 1.50 12.79 -0.95
N GLU A 83 1.13 13.92 -0.38
CA GLU A 83 -0.16 14.09 0.28
C GLU A 83 -1.32 13.93 -0.71
N LEU A 84 -1.18 14.46 -1.91
CA LEU A 84 -2.21 14.33 -2.95
C LEU A 84 -2.37 12.87 -3.40
N ILE A 85 -1.27 12.13 -3.52
CA ILE A 85 -1.33 10.69 -3.82
C ILE A 85 -2.06 9.95 -2.71
N TYR A 86 -1.74 10.27 -1.47
CA TYR A 86 -2.40 9.67 -0.31
C TYR A 86 -3.92 9.93 -0.37
N GLN A 87 -4.33 11.18 -0.61
CA GLN A 87 -5.74 11.54 -0.68
C GLN A 87 -6.46 10.82 -1.83
N GLU A 88 -5.81 10.69 -2.98
CA GLU A 88 -6.36 9.96 -4.13
C GLU A 88 -6.62 8.50 -3.77
N LEU A 89 -5.65 7.85 -3.14
CA LEU A 89 -5.77 6.45 -2.74
C LEU A 89 -6.80 6.27 -1.64
N GLN A 90 -6.91 7.20 -0.70
CA GLN A 90 -7.92 7.15 0.34
C GLN A 90 -9.34 7.29 -0.22
N ALA A 91 -9.53 8.15 -1.22
CA ALA A 91 -10.82 8.29 -1.88
C ALA A 91 -11.23 7.00 -2.59
N TRP A 92 -10.28 6.36 -3.27
CA TRP A 92 -10.51 5.05 -3.91
C TRP A 92 -10.85 3.98 -2.86
N ARG A 93 -10.09 3.94 -1.77
CA ARG A 93 -10.31 2.98 -0.68
C ARG A 93 -11.71 3.13 -0.08
N ALA A 94 -12.17 4.37 0.13
CA ALA A 94 -13.50 4.63 0.66
C ALA A 94 -14.59 3.99 -0.23
N LYS A 95 -14.42 4.07 -1.55
CA LYS A 95 -15.33 3.41 -2.49
C LYS A 95 -15.29 1.90 -2.35
N MET A 96 -14.11 1.32 -2.15
CA MET A 96 -13.98 -0.14 -1.98
C MET A 96 -14.61 -0.61 -0.68
N VAL A 97 -14.48 0.17 0.40
CA VAL A 97 -15.16 -0.12 1.67
C VAL A 97 -16.68 -0.13 1.46
N GLU A 98 -17.20 0.87 0.74
CA GLU A 98 -18.64 0.99 0.48
C GLU A 98 -19.15 -0.13 -0.43
N GLN A 99 -18.43 -0.42 -1.53
CA GLN A 99 -18.89 -1.34 -2.58
C GLN A 99 -18.63 -2.80 -2.23
N HIS A 100 -17.56 -3.11 -1.54
CA HIS A 100 -17.08 -4.48 -1.33
C HIS A 100 -16.96 -4.87 0.14
N GLY A 101 -17.29 -3.98 1.06
CA GLY A 101 -17.24 -4.28 2.49
C GLY A 101 -15.81 -4.46 3.01
N TRP A 102 -14.83 -3.82 2.38
CA TRP A 102 -13.45 -3.87 2.87
C TRP A 102 -13.35 -3.23 4.26
N VAL A 103 -12.40 -3.71 5.05
CA VAL A 103 -12.19 -3.18 6.39
C VAL A 103 -11.65 -1.75 6.30
N ALA A 104 -12.35 -0.81 6.96
CA ALA A 104 -11.89 0.58 7.06
C ALA A 104 -10.70 0.66 8.03
N ARG A 105 -9.73 1.49 7.71
CA ARG A 105 -8.60 1.79 8.59
C ARG A 105 -8.87 3.03 9.40
#